data_31d081f712f22da0aeff47af4a780440
#
_entry.id   31d081f712f22da0aeff47af4a780440
#
_cell.length_a   1.000
_cell.length_b   1.000
_cell.length_c   1.000
_cell.angle_alpha   90.00
_cell.angle_beta   90.00
_cell.angle_gamma   90.00
#
_symmetry.space_group_name_H-M   'P 1'
#
loop_
_entity.id
_entity.type
_entity.pdbx_description
1 polymer ?
#
loop_
_entity_poly.entity_id
_entity_poly.type
_entity_poly.pdbx_seq_one_letter_code
_entity_poly.pdbx_strand_id
1 'polypeptide(L)'
;MATHLPINQLIFKSGIQKLHVKVFPLIGEKKIQPDAFLKLKINVYDALTNNYENISTIFDHDAINLDATKKPHIDIIEKFECKVEYESLCFLNAQKVSIQKEKVVEFYQKLYENFKNYEVDKVLNLFINRLTEIDKSLFIEDSNNKKELEKVFNNLKNENYKIVDFPKNPIFTVYNEKTISLVDSSNNSILFFKNPLGDEFQLHLVSIQTEKGIEVFR
;
A
#
# COMPACT_ATOMS: atom_id res chain seq x y z
N MET A 1 -6.47 -10.86 -18.71
CA MET A 1 -6.82 -9.50 -18.23
C MET A 1 -5.53 -8.73 -18.04
N ALA A 2 -5.43 -7.49 -18.49
CA ALA A 2 -4.29 -6.61 -18.23
C ALA A 2 -4.76 -5.50 -17.27
N THR A 3 -3.92 -5.13 -16.34
CA THR A 3 -4.19 -4.02 -15.42
C THR A 3 -2.99 -3.07 -15.39
N HIS A 4 -3.27 -1.78 -15.24
CA HIS A 4 -2.25 -0.74 -15.11
C HIS A 4 -2.36 -0.13 -13.71
N LEU A 5 -1.26 -0.11 -13.00
CA LEU A 5 -1.18 0.47 -11.65
C LEU A 5 -0.04 1.50 -11.61
N PRO A 6 -0.28 2.73 -11.13
CA PRO A 6 0.79 3.67 -10.88
C PRO A 6 1.68 3.16 -9.74
N ILE A 7 2.98 3.10 -9.97
CA ILE A 7 3.96 2.63 -8.99
C ILE A 7 4.88 3.74 -8.47
N ASN A 8 4.73 4.97 -8.94
CA ASN A 8 5.55 6.12 -8.53
C ASN A 8 5.69 6.19 -7.01
N GLN A 9 4.57 6.12 -6.30
CA GLN A 9 4.53 6.17 -4.84
C GLN A 9 5.27 5.00 -4.15
N LEU A 10 5.64 3.94 -4.88
CA LEU A 10 6.40 2.80 -4.36
C LEU A 10 7.90 2.92 -4.61
N ILE A 11 8.31 3.92 -5.40
CA ILE A 11 9.70 4.20 -5.73
C ILE A 11 10.16 5.37 -4.84
N PHE A 12 11.13 5.13 -3.97
CA PHE A 12 11.52 6.10 -2.94
C PHE A 12 12.65 7.03 -3.36
N LYS A 13 13.45 6.61 -4.35
CA LYS A 13 14.56 7.37 -4.94
C LYS A 13 14.98 6.78 -6.27
N SER A 14 15.75 7.54 -7.04
CA SER A 14 16.39 7.05 -8.27
C SER A 14 17.37 5.90 -8.00
N GLY A 15 17.62 5.10 -9.02
CA GLY A 15 18.59 4.00 -9.03
C GLY A 15 17.94 2.63 -9.20
N ILE A 16 18.66 1.59 -8.78
CA ILE A 16 18.21 0.21 -8.91
C ILE A 16 17.10 -0.08 -7.90
N GLN A 17 15.95 -0.47 -8.42
CA GLN A 17 14.79 -0.93 -7.66
C GLN A 17 14.70 -2.45 -7.71
N LYS A 18 14.07 -3.03 -6.68
CA LYS A 18 13.77 -4.46 -6.62
C LYS A 18 12.28 -4.67 -6.77
N LEU A 19 11.87 -5.41 -7.78
CA LEU A 19 10.50 -5.86 -7.98
C LEU A 19 10.35 -7.27 -7.42
N HIS A 20 9.43 -7.45 -6.48
CA HIS A 20 9.07 -8.76 -5.96
C HIS A 20 7.60 -9.02 -6.23
N VAL A 21 7.31 -9.98 -7.08
CA VAL A 21 5.96 -10.39 -7.46
C VAL A 21 5.70 -11.80 -6.94
N LYS A 22 4.59 -11.97 -6.22
CA LYS A 22 4.09 -13.26 -5.79
C LYS A 22 2.83 -13.60 -6.54
N VAL A 23 2.82 -14.77 -7.19
CA VAL A 23 1.66 -15.28 -7.91
C VAL A 23 1.08 -16.45 -7.13
N PHE A 24 -0.20 -16.34 -6.80
CA PHE A 24 -0.94 -17.38 -6.09
C PHE A 24 -1.98 -18.01 -7.02
N PRO A 25 -2.46 -19.23 -6.72
CA PRO A 25 -3.65 -19.80 -7.34
C PRO A 25 -4.87 -18.88 -7.16
N LEU A 26 -5.87 -19.04 -8.00
CA LEU A 26 -7.16 -18.37 -7.81
C LEU A 26 -7.80 -18.79 -6.49
N ILE A 27 -8.64 -17.91 -5.94
CA ILE A 27 -9.36 -18.18 -4.69
C ILE A 27 -10.16 -19.47 -4.82
N GLY A 28 -9.94 -20.39 -3.88
CA GLY A 28 -10.55 -21.73 -3.88
C GLY A 28 -9.75 -22.81 -4.63
N GLU A 29 -8.71 -22.44 -5.35
CA GLU A 29 -7.83 -23.39 -6.05
C GLU A 29 -6.56 -23.70 -5.25
N LYS A 30 -6.06 -24.93 -5.41
CA LYS A 30 -4.82 -25.38 -4.74
C LYS A 30 -3.57 -25.17 -5.58
N LYS A 31 -3.74 -24.92 -6.87
CA LYS A 31 -2.63 -24.83 -7.86
C LYS A 31 -2.93 -23.75 -8.87
N ILE A 32 -1.88 -23.16 -9.43
CA ILE A 32 -1.97 -22.27 -10.57
C ILE A 32 -2.40 -23.08 -11.80
N GLN A 33 -3.29 -22.52 -12.62
CA GLN A 33 -3.81 -23.19 -13.82
C GLN A 33 -2.68 -23.48 -14.83
N PRO A 34 -2.73 -24.60 -15.56
CA PRO A 34 -1.68 -25.02 -16.48
C PRO A 34 -1.37 -24.04 -17.63
N ASP A 35 -2.37 -23.29 -18.05
CA ASP A 35 -2.30 -22.28 -19.11
C ASP A 35 -2.06 -20.86 -18.62
N ALA A 36 -1.86 -20.69 -17.30
CA ALA A 36 -1.60 -19.39 -16.72
C ALA A 36 -0.25 -18.85 -17.16
N PHE A 37 -0.23 -17.58 -17.50
CA PHE A 37 1.00 -16.85 -17.79
C PHE A 37 0.99 -15.48 -17.11
N LEU A 38 2.17 -14.95 -16.86
CA LEU A 38 2.36 -13.61 -16.33
C LEU A 38 3.31 -12.83 -17.22
N LYS A 39 2.90 -11.64 -17.65
CA LYS A 39 3.77 -10.66 -18.28
C LYS A 39 3.82 -9.41 -17.43
N LEU A 40 5.03 -8.94 -17.15
CA LEU A 40 5.26 -7.74 -16.34
C LEU A 40 5.94 -6.69 -17.21
N LYS A 41 5.42 -5.46 -17.17
CA LYS A 41 6.00 -4.29 -17.84
C LYS A 41 6.00 -3.10 -16.91
N ILE A 42 7.06 -2.30 -16.92
CA ILE A 42 7.09 -0.99 -16.29
C ILE A 42 7.33 0.05 -17.38
N ASN A 43 6.35 0.90 -17.55
CA ASN A 43 6.37 1.98 -18.52
C ASN A 43 6.51 3.32 -17.79
N VAL A 44 7.24 4.22 -18.38
CA VAL A 44 7.34 5.62 -17.98
C VAL A 44 6.72 6.48 -19.07
N TYR A 45 5.89 7.41 -18.70
CA TYR A 45 5.30 8.40 -19.60
C TYR A 45 5.22 9.76 -18.87
N ASP A 46 5.18 10.82 -19.65
CA ASP A 46 5.02 12.16 -19.12
C ASP A 46 3.54 12.45 -18.82
N ALA A 47 3.19 12.41 -17.53
CA ALA A 47 1.81 12.65 -17.09
C ALA A 47 1.39 14.13 -17.20
N LEU A 48 2.34 15.08 -17.22
CA LEU A 48 2.03 16.51 -17.27
C LEU A 48 1.55 16.94 -18.66
N THR A 49 2.07 16.30 -19.69
CA THR A 49 1.68 16.62 -21.08
C THR A 49 0.48 15.81 -21.56
N ASN A 50 -0.04 14.84 -20.75
CA ASN A 50 -1.02 13.85 -21.19
C ASN A 50 -0.64 13.16 -22.52
N ASN A 51 0.64 13.18 -22.84
CA ASN A 51 1.16 12.60 -24.08
C ASN A 51 1.54 11.15 -23.84
N TYR A 52 0.56 10.26 -24.02
CA TYR A 52 0.76 8.81 -23.94
C TYR A 52 1.46 8.24 -25.16
N GLU A 53 1.83 9.05 -26.14
CA GLU A 53 2.54 8.61 -27.34
C GLU A 53 4.03 8.35 -27.07
N ASN A 54 4.60 9.02 -26.07
CA ASN A 54 6.01 8.86 -25.68
C ASN A 54 6.17 7.93 -24.48
N ILE A 55 5.69 6.69 -24.60
CA ILE A 55 5.88 5.67 -23.57
C ILE A 55 7.27 5.05 -23.71
N SER A 56 8.08 5.18 -22.67
CA SER A 56 9.36 4.48 -22.54
C SER A 56 9.19 3.24 -21.65
N THR A 57 9.56 2.07 -22.15
CA THR A 57 9.58 0.84 -21.35
C THR A 57 10.94 0.71 -20.67
N ILE A 58 10.98 0.75 -19.34
CA ILE A 58 12.21 0.61 -18.56
C ILE A 58 12.41 -0.81 -18.02
N PHE A 59 11.36 -1.63 -18.06
CA PHE A 59 11.40 -3.03 -17.68
C PHE A 59 10.34 -3.79 -18.49
N ASP A 60 10.73 -4.87 -19.12
CA ASP A 60 9.85 -5.80 -19.85
C ASP A 60 10.33 -7.23 -19.54
N HIS A 61 9.56 -7.95 -18.75
CA HIS A 61 9.81 -9.35 -18.47
C HIS A 61 9.00 -10.20 -19.44
N ASP A 62 9.66 -11.15 -20.08
CA ASP A 62 8.99 -12.10 -20.97
C ASP A 62 7.90 -12.88 -20.24
N ALA A 63 6.88 -13.28 -21.00
CA ALA A 63 5.78 -14.03 -20.44
C ALA A 63 6.29 -15.34 -19.81
N ILE A 64 6.10 -15.47 -18.50
CA ILE A 64 6.44 -16.68 -17.78
C ILE A 64 5.25 -17.64 -17.86
N ASN A 65 5.49 -18.83 -18.39
CA ASN A 65 4.53 -19.92 -18.24
C ASN A 65 4.58 -20.43 -16.79
N LEU A 66 3.47 -20.29 -16.09
CA LEU A 66 3.34 -20.61 -14.67
C LEU A 66 3.08 -22.10 -14.40
N ASP A 67 2.81 -22.91 -15.44
CA ASP A 67 2.50 -24.34 -15.33
C ASP A 67 3.69 -25.20 -14.84
N ALA A 68 4.91 -24.80 -15.11
CA ALA A 68 6.10 -25.59 -14.78
C ALA A 68 6.34 -25.76 -13.26
N THR A 69 5.57 -25.10 -12.41
CA THR A 69 5.84 -25.10 -10.98
C THR A 69 4.71 -25.74 -10.20
N LYS A 70 4.93 -26.94 -9.71
CA LYS A 70 4.05 -27.60 -8.72
C LYS A 70 4.05 -26.90 -7.34
N LYS A 71 4.49 -25.65 -7.29
CA LYS A 71 4.58 -24.86 -6.05
C LYS A 71 3.24 -24.23 -5.70
N PRO A 72 2.93 -24.02 -4.43
CA PRO A 72 1.71 -23.35 -3.99
C PRO A 72 1.67 -21.87 -4.39
N HIS A 73 2.80 -21.28 -4.71
CA HIS A 73 2.96 -19.92 -5.24
C HIS A 73 4.27 -19.80 -6.01
N ILE A 74 4.39 -18.77 -6.82
CA ILE A 74 5.60 -18.44 -7.57
C ILE A 74 6.11 -17.09 -7.08
N ASP A 75 7.41 -17.04 -6.77
CA ASP A 75 8.12 -15.79 -6.45
C ASP A 75 8.98 -15.39 -7.63
N ILE A 76 8.79 -14.17 -8.10
CA ILE A 76 9.59 -13.54 -9.17
C ILE A 76 10.29 -12.34 -8.54
N ILE A 77 11.61 -12.34 -8.60
CA ILE A 77 12.42 -11.26 -8.04
C ILE A 77 13.30 -10.71 -9.18
N GLU A 78 13.00 -9.48 -9.56
CA GLU A 78 13.70 -8.79 -10.64
C GLU A 78 14.26 -7.45 -10.16
N LYS A 79 15.15 -6.88 -10.96
CA LYS A 79 15.71 -5.54 -10.72
C LYS A 79 15.51 -4.70 -11.98
N PHE A 80 15.18 -3.44 -11.77
CA PHE A 80 15.13 -2.46 -12.83
C PHE A 80 15.73 -1.14 -12.34
N GLU A 81 16.25 -0.37 -13.25
CA GLU A 81 16.75 0.97 -12.97
C GLU A 81 15.67 1.99 -13.33
N CYS A 82 15.46 2.95 -12.45
CA CYS A 82 14.58 4.07 -12.73
C CYS A 82 15.19 5.40 -12.26
N LYS A 83 14.77 6.47 -12.91
CA LYS A 83 15.05 7.84 -12.51
C LYS A 83 13.75 8.49 -12.10
N VAL A 84 13.70 9.05 -10.90
CA VAL A 84 12.57 9.82 -10.39
C VAL A 84 13.03 11.22 -10.02
N GLU A 85 12.11 12.18 -10.10
CA GLU A 85 12.38 13.60 -9.82
C GLU A 85 12.14 13.97 -8.37
N TYR A 86 11.78 12.98 -7.53
CA TYR A 86 11.52 13.15 -6.11
C TYR A 86 12.25 12.09 -5.29
N GLU A 87 12.40 12.36 -4.01
CA GLU A 87 12.83 11.40 -3.01
C GLU A 87 11.83 11.34 -1.86
N SER A 88 11.52 10.13 -1.40
CA SER A 88 10.67 9.94 -0.22
C SER A 88 11.49 10.17 1.04
N LEU A 89 11.53 11.42 1.48
CA LEU A 89 12.29 11.81 2.66
C LEU A 89 11.82 11.11 3.93
N CYS A 90 10.51 10.86 4.07
CA CYS A 90 9.98 10.12 5.21
C CYS A 90 10.59 8.74 5.31
N PHE A 91 10.66 8.00 4.21
CA PHE A 91 11.25 6.66 4.22
C PHE A 91 12.78 6.68 4.36
N LEU A 92 13.45 7.60 3.68
CA LEU A 92 14.91 7.71 3.75
C LEU A 92 15.38 8.04 5.18
N ASN A 93 14.66 8.93 5.86
CA ASN A 93 14.92 9.33 7.24
C ASN A 93 14.31 8.39 8.29
N ALA A 94 13.55 7.36 7.87
CA ALA A 94 13.00 6.39 8.79
C ALA A 94 14.10 5.65 9.54
N GLN A 95 13.95 5.57 10.86
CA GLN A 95 14.86 4.85 11.74
C GLN A 95 14.62 3.34 11.64
N LYS A 96 15.63 2.56 12.02
CA LYS A 96 15.40 1.13 12.29
C LYS A 96 14.42 0.98 13.43
N VAL A 97 13.47 0.08 13.25
CA VAL A 97 12.42 -0.16 14.24
C VAL A 97 13.03 -0.70 15.52
N SER A 98 12.98 0.09 16.56
CA SER A 98 13.42 -0.25 17.93
C SER A 98 12.29 -0.14 18.95
N ILE A 99 11.08 0.27 18.47
CA ILE A 99 9.93 0.51 19.31
C ILE A 99 9.30 -0.80 19.79
N GLN A 100 8.84 -0.81 21.02
CA GLN A 100 8.14 -1.96 21.60
C GLN A 100 6.76 -2.15 20.94
N LYS A 101 6.33 -3.42 20.81
CA LYS A 101 5.05 -3.79 20.21
C LYS A 101 3.88 -3.03 20.83
N GLU A 102 3.89 -2.83 22.13
CA GLU A 102 2.82 -2.17 22.89
C GLU A 102 2.57 -0.74 22.40
N LYS A 103 3.64 0.02 22.15
CA LYS A 103 3.54 1.39 21.60
C LYS A 103 3.02 1.40 20.16
N VAL A 104 3.34 0.39 19.38
CA VAL A 104 2.78 0.23 18.03
C VAL A 104 1.28 -0.05 18.13
N VAL A 105 0.88 -0.95 19.01
CA VAL A 105 -0.54 -1.27 19.25
C VAL A 105 -1.30 -0.02 19.70
N GLU A 106 -0.77 0.77 20.64
CA GLU A 106 -1.37 2.02 21.09
C GLU A 106 -1.57 3.02 19.94
N PHE A 107 -0.57 3.17 19.07
CA PHE A 107 -0.65 4.04 17.90
C PHE A 107 -1.79 3.59 16.95
N TYR A 108 -1.83 2.30 16.60
CA TYR A 108 -2.86 1.76 15.72
C TYR A 108 -4.24 1.78 16.37
N GLN A 109 -4.33 1.60 17.68
CA GLN A 109 -5.59 1.70 18.41
C GLN A 109 -6.14 3.14 18.40
N LYS A 110 -5.26 4.14 18.59
CA LYS A 110 -5.65 5.55 18.45
C LYS A 110 -6.13 5.86 17.03
N LEU A 111 -5.45 5.33 16.03
CA LEU A 111 -5.86 5.49 14.63
C LEU A 111 -7.21 4.84 14.37
N TYR A 112 -7.42 3.61 14.84
CA TYR A 112 -8.69 2.89 14.78
C TYR A 112 -9.83 3.69 15.40
N GLU A 113 -9.66 4.22 16.60
CA GLU A 113 -10.68 5.03 17.28
C GLU A 113 -11.00 6.32 16.50
N ASN A 114 -10.02 6.97 15.91
CA ASN A 114 -10.25 8.15 15.08
C ASN A 114 -11.09 7.80 13.84
N PHE A 115 -10.84 6.66 13.19
CA PHE A 115 -11.66 6.19 12.06
C PHE A 115 -13.06 5.78 12.51
N LYS A 116 -13.19 5.06 13.62
CA LYS A 116 -14.46 4.62 14.20
C LYS A 116 -15.39 5.80 14.50
N ASN A 117 -14.81 6.89 14.99
CA ASN A 117 -15.55 8.10 15.37
C ASN A 117 -15.64 9.14 14.22
N TYR A 118 -15.11 8.82 13.02
CA TYR A 118 -15.08 9.73 11.88
C TYR A 118 -14.42 11.09 12.18
N GLU A 119 -13.34 11.08 12.93
CA GLU A 119 -12.58 12.26 13.35
C GLU A 119 -11.65 12.75 12.22
N VAL A 120 -12.23 13.39 11.19
CA VAL A 120 -11.53 13.80 9.94
C VAL A 120 -10.21 14.50 10.22
N ASP A 121 -10.22 15.56 11.04
CA ASP A 121 -9.02 16.36 11.29
C ASP A 121 -7.93 15.56 12.03
N LYS A 122 -8.30 14.65 12.95
CA LYS A 122 -7.34 13.81 13.65
C LYS A 122 -6.73 12.76 12.73
N VAL A 123 -7.54 12.15 11.86
CA VAL A 123 -7.05 11.21 10.84
C VAL A 123 -6.14 11.95 9.87
N LEU A 124 -6.56 13.10 9.34
CA LEU A 124 -5.77 13.90 8.41
C LEU A 124 -4.39 14.22 8.98
N ASN A 125 -4.32 14.66 10.25
CA ASN A 125 -3.06 14.98 10.91
C ASN A 125 -2.11 13.76 11.00
N LEU A 126 -2.65 12.56 11.17
CA LEU A 126 -1.83 11.33 11.20
C LEU A 126 -1.35 10.90 9.80
N PHE A 127 -2.05 11.32 8.76
CA PHE A 127 -1.78 10.96 7.37
C PHE A 127 -1.05 12.06 6.58
N ILE A 128 -0.87 13.25 7.14
CA ILE A 128 -0.42 14.42 6.37
C ILE A 128 0.92 14.18 5.65
N ASN A 129 1.89 13.55 6.31
CA ASN A 129 3.18 13.25 5.71
C ASN A 129 3.04 12.28 4.53
N ARG A 130 2.25 11.21 4.72
CA ARG A 130 1.93 10.24 3.65
C ARG A 130 1.25 10.90 2.47
N LEU A 131 0.22 11.70 2.71
CA LEU A 131 -0.54 12.37 1.66
C LEU A 131 0.35 13.35 0.88
N THR A 132 1.14 14.13 1.58
CA THR A 132 2.11 15.05 0.95
C THR A 132 3.13 14.31 0.08
N GLU A 133 3.63 13.16 0.51
CA GLU A 133 4.56 12.37 -0.32
C GLU A 133 3.88 11.71 -1.52
N ILE A 134 2.63 11.26 -1.37
CA ILE A 134 1.84 10.73 -2.49
C ILE A 134 1.62 11.85 -3.51
N ASP A 135 1.18 13.02 -3.07
CA ASP A 135 0.95 14.16 -3.95
C ASP A 135 2.20 14.51 -4.75
N LYS A 136 3.35 14.62 -4.09
CA LYS A 136 4.64 14.83 -4.76
C LYS A 136 4.98 13.74 -5.76
N SER A 137 4.78 12.48 -5.41
CA SER A 137 5.11 11.35 -6.27
C SER A 137 4.21 11.23 -7.50
N LEU A 138 3.01 11.80 -7.43
CA LEU A 138 2.01 11.81 -8.50
C LEU A 138 1.91 13.19 -9.19
N PHE A 139 2.77 14.14 -8.83
CA PHE A 139 2.78 15.51 -9.38
C PHE A 139 1.45 16.23 -9.21
N ILE A 140 0.77 16.02 -8.07
CA ILE A 140 -0.49 16.69 -7.72
C ILE A 140 -0.15 18.00 -6.97
N GLU A 141 -0.41 19.14 -7.59
CA GLU A 141 -0.12 20.45 -7.00
C GLU A 141 -1.18 20.93 -6.01
N ASP A 142 -2.46 20.71 -6.35
CA ASP A 142 -3.62 21.22 -5.59
C ASP A 142 -4.46 20.08 -5.02
N SER A 143 -3.90 19.31 -4.11
CA SER A 143 -4.65 18.26 -3.44
C SER A 143 -5.54 18.83 -2.33
N ASN A 144 -6.82 18.48 -2.33
CA ASN A 144 -7.72 18.74 -1.21
C ASN A 144 -7.93 17.48 -0.39
N ASN A 145 -6.86 17.02 0.25
CA ASN A 145 -6.82 15.79 1.02
C ASN A 145 -7.93 15.72 2.10
N LYS A 146 -8.28 16.85 2.71
CA LYS A 146 -9.38 16.90 3.70
C LYS A 146 -10.71 16.55 3.03
N LYS A 147 -11.02 17.18 1.91
CA LYS A 147 -12.28 16.95 1.18
C LYS A 147 -12.38 15.50 0.66
N GLU A 148 -11.26 14.93 0.21
CA GLU A 148 -11.25 13.52 -0.24
C GLU A 148 -11.47 12.57 0.94
N LEU A 149 -10.86 12.81 2.09
CA LEU A 149 -11.09 12.01 3.31
C LEU A 149 -12.54 12.15 3.80
N GLU A 150 -13.12 13.37 3.76
CA GLU A 150 -14.53 13.60 4.05
C GLU A 150 -15.46 12.80 3.13
N LYS A 151 -15.15 12.72 1.83
CA LYS A 151 -15.90 11.89 0.88
C LYS A 151 -15.83 10.41 1.27
N VAL A 152 -14.63 9.91 1.60
CA VAL A 152 -14.48 8.51 2.03
C VAL A 152 -15.34 8.24 3.26
N PHE A 153 -15.30 9.10 4.28
CA PHE A 153 -16.12 8.93 5.47
C PHE A 153 -17.63 9.04 5.20
N ASN A 154 -18.05 9.95 4.32
CA ASN A 154 -19.43 10.05 3.92
C ASN A 154 -19.91 8.80 3.18
N ASN A 155 -19.09 8.24 2.28
CA ASN A 155 -19.42 6.99 1.59
C ASN A 155 -19.56 5.83 2.58
N LEU A 156 -18.60 5.66 3.50
CA LEU A 156 -18.68 4.63 4.54
C LEU A 156 -19.96 4.74 5.37
N LYS A 157 -20.36 5.97 5.74
CA LYS A 157 -21.62 6.22 6.46
C LYS A 157 -22.87 5.90 5.62
N ASN A 158 -22.91 6.41 4.39
CA ASN A 158 -24.07 6.25 3.50
C ASN A 158 -24.32 4.78 3.14
N GLU A 159 -23.25 4.00 3.00
CA GLU A 159 -23.33 2.57 2.72
C GLU A 159 -23.39 1.69 3.98
N ASN A 160 -23.54 2.33 5.15
CA ASN A 160 -23.64 1.67 6.46
C ASN A 160 -22.45 0.76 6.81
N TYR A 161 -21.25 1.10 6.35
CA TYR A 161 -20.05 0.40 6.77
C TYR A 161 -19.77 0.65 8.26
N LYS A 162 -19.45 -0.43 8.96
CA LYS A 162 -18.99 -0.39 10.36
C LYS A 162 -17.59 -0.97 10.43
N ILE A 163 -16.73 -0.32 11.19
CA ILE A 163 -15.39 -0.85 11.44
C ILE A 163 -15.52 -2.09 12.32
N VAL A 164 -14.82 -3.15 11.94
CA VAL A 164 -14.73 -4.39 12.71
C VAL A 164 -13.93 -4.13 13.99
N ASP A 165 -14.26 -4.79 15.08
CA ASP A 165 -13.60 -4.58 16.37
C ASP A 165 -12.08 -4.75 16.27
N PHE A 166 -11.38 -3.90 17.01
CA PHE A 166 -9.93 -3.98 17.09
C PHE A 166 -9.50 -5.36 17.64
N PRO A 167 -8.56 -6.06 16.99
CA PRO A 167 -8.19 -7.41 17.37
C PRO A 167 -7.54 -7.44 18.78
N LYS A 168 -7.90 -8.42 19.59
CA LYS A 168 -7.31 -8.61 20.93
C LYS A 168 -5.81 -8.91 20.88
N ASN A 169 -5.39 -9.67 19.87
CA ASN A 169 -4.01 -10.11 19.68
C ASN A 169 -3.54 -9.79 18.26
N PRO A 170 -3.25 -8.50 17.95
CA PRO A 170 -2.78 -8.15 16.62
C PRO A 170 -1.39 -8.71 16.34
N ILE A 171 -1.16 -9.06 15.07
CA ILE A 171 0.12 -9.54 14.58
C ILE A 171 0.95 -8.33 14.18
N PHE A 172 2.09 -8.20 14.84
CA PHE A 172 3.09 -7.17 14.56
C PHE A 172 4.18 -7.73 13.65
N THR A 173 4.42 -7.05 12.54
CA THR A 173 5.46 -7.43 11.59
C THR A 173 6.32 -6.23 11.22
N VAL A 174 7.63 -6.45 11.17
CA VAL A 174 8.60 -5.47 10.72
C VAL A 174 9.19 -5.93 9.38
N TYR A 175 9.17 -5.06 8.39
CA TYR A 175 9.75 -5.30 7.07
C TYR A 175 10.97 -4.39 6.86
N ASN A 176 12.04 -4.94 6.26
CA ASN A 176 13.26 -4.19 5.93
C ASN A 176 13.82 -3.38 7.10
N GLU A 177 13.63 -3.85 8.33
CA GLU A 177 14.05 -3.19 9.57
C GLU A 177 13.44 -1.79 9.81
N LYS A 178 12.63 -1.25 8.91
CA LYS A 178 12.13 0.13 8.95
C LYS A 178 10.62 0.27 8.93
N THR A 179 9.91 -0.65 8.30
CA THR A 179 8.46 -0.53 8.13
C THR A 179 7.71 -1.46 9.06
N ILE A 180 6.60 -0.98 9.57
CA ILE A 180 5.77 -1.63 10.59
C ILE A 180 4.40 -1.88 10.00
N SER A 181 3.89 -3.10 10.17
CA SER A 181 2.50 -3.45 9.87
C SER A 181 1.84 -4.10 11.08
N LEU A 182 0.55 -3.82 11.28
CA LEU A 182 -0.28 -4.44 12.30
C LEU A 182 -1.55 -4.96 11.63
N VAL A 183 -1.81 -6.26 11.77
CA VAL A 183 -2.96 -6.96 11.18
C VAL A 183 -3.63 -7.88 12.19
N ASP A 184 -4.82 -8.38 11.88
CA ASP A 184 -5.46 -9.43 12.66
C ASP A 184 -4.87 -10.83 12.37
N SER A 185 -5.40 -11.87 13.02
CA SER A 185 -4.97 -13.26 12.84
C SER A 185 -5.31 -13.83 11.45
N SER A 186 -6.20 -13.20 10.72
CA SER A 186 -6.59 -13.56 9.35
C SER A 186 -5.89 -12.72 8.30
N ASN A 187 -4.90 -11.92 8.72
CA ASN A 187 -4.16 -10.97 7.87
C ASN A 187 -5.02 -9.81 7.32
N ASN A 188 -6.15 -9.51 7.97
CA ASN A 188 -6.93 -8.32 7.63
C ASN A 188 -6.30 -7.08 8.24
N SER A 189 -6.50 -5.94 7.58
CA SER A 189 -6.12 -4.64 8.12
C SER A 189 -6.82 -4.35 9.44
N ILE A 190 -6.16 -3.61 10.33
CA ILE A 190 -6.79 -3.04 11.53
C ILE A 190 -7.95 -2.08 11.18
N LEU A 191 -7.87 -1.42 10.02
CA LEU A 191 -8.95 -0.61 9.48
C LEU A 191 -9.76 -1.44 8.48
N PHE A 192 -10.53 -2.38 9.02
CA PHE A 192 -11.40 -3.27 8.28
C PHE A 192 -12.86 -2.91 8.53
N PHE A 193 -13.63 -2.72 7.45
CA PHE A 193 -15.01 -2.27 7.48
C PHE A 193 -15.90 -3.28 6.77
N LYS A 194 -17.10 -3.49 7.30
CA LYS A 194 -18.15 -4.32 6.69
C LYS A 194 -19.48 -3.60 6.69
N ASN A 195 -20.25 -3.78 5.64
CA ASN A 195 -21.63 -3.31 5.57
C ASN A 195 -22.63 -4.46 5.80
N PRO A 196 -23.92 -4.16 6.00
CA PRO A 196 -24.96 -5.20 6.20
C PRO A 196 -25.17 -6.11 4.99
N LEU A 197 -24.72 -5.72 3.80
CA LEU A 197 -24.81 -6.53 2.57
C LEU A 197 -23.66 -7.54 2.47
N GLY A 198 -22.67 -7.46 3.35
CA GLY A 198 -21.48 -8.31 3.35
C GLY A 198 -20.32 -7.77 2.54
N ASP A 199 -20.43 -6.56 1.99
CA ASP A 199 -19.30 -5.92 1.31
C ASP A 199 -18.23 -5.53 2.30
N GLU A 200 -16.98 -5.66 1.88
CA GLU A 200 -15.80 -5.43 2.70
C GLU A 200 -14.94 -4.29 2.13
N PHE A 201 -14.48 -3.42 3.00
CA PHE A 201 -13.50 -2.38 2.68
C PHE A 201 -12.34 -2.45 3.68
N GLN A 202 -11.11 -2.48 3.17
CA GLN A 202 -9.91 -2.51 4.01
C GLN A 202 -8.95 -1.40 3.60
N LEU A 203 -8.45 -0.68 4.58
CA LEU A 203 -7.36 0.27 4.40
C LEU A 203 -6.08 -0.31 5.00
N HIS A 204 -5.26 -0.92 4.15
CA HIS A 204 -3.98 -1.45 4.58
C HIS A 204 -2.99 -0.32 4.85
N LEU A 205 -2.39 -0.36 6.03
CA LEU A 205 -1.46 0.66 6.47
C LEU A 205 -0.09 0.06 6.79
N VAL A 206 0.92 0.81 6.39
CA VAL A 206 2.30 0.60 6.79
C VAL A 206 2.79 1.87 7.50
N SER A 207 3.42 1.71 8.62
CA SER A 207 3.98 2.79 9.43
C SER A 207 5.51 2.72 9.46
N ILE A 208 6.13 3.81 9.81
CA ILE A 208 7.58 3.92 10.03
C ILE A 208 7.85 4.52 11.40
N GLN A 209 9.01 4.22 11.94
CA GLN A 209 9.52 4.90 13.12
C GLN A 209 10.36 6.11 12.69
N THR A 210 10.05 7.27 13.26
CA THR A 210 10.80 8.51 13.08
C THR A 210 11.29 9.02 14.44
N GLU A 211 12.05 10.11 14.45
CA GLU A 211 12.42 10.79 15.70
C GLU A 211 11.22 11.30 16.49
N LYS A 212 10.11 11.58 15.81
CA LYS A 212 8.86 12.05 16.43
C LYS A 212 7.96 10.91 16.93
N GLY A 213 8.30 9.66 16.63
CA GLY A 213 7.52 8.48 16.98
C GLY A 213 7.12 7.63 15.79
N ILE A 214 5.89 7.09 15.82
CA ILE A 214 5.34 6.29 14.72
C ILE A 214 4.50 7.19 13.82
N GLU A 215 4.72 7.08 12.52
CA GLU A 215 3.97 7.81 11.51
C GLU A 215 3.41 6.85 10.46
N VAL A 216 2.23 7.16 9.90
CA VAL A 216 1.68 6.42 8.77
C VAL A 216 2.50 6.76 7.53
N PHE A 217 2.94 5.69 6.83
CA PHE A 217 3.78 5.83 5.65
C PHE A 217 3.07 5.36 4.37
N ARG A 218 2.35 4.21 4.42
CA ARG A 218 1.63 3.62 3.27
C ARG A 218 0.32 3.01 3.74
#